data_c95a5518061c1c4744bbccbf03849f26
#
_entry.id   c95a5518061c1c4744bbccbf03849f26
#
_cell.length_a   1.000
_cell.length_b   1.000
_cell.length_c   1.000
_cell.angle_alpha   90.00
_cell.angle_beta   90.00
_cell.angle_gamma   90.00
#
_symmetry.space_group_name_H-M   'P 1'
#
loop_
_entity.id
_entity.type
_entity.pdbx_description
1 polymer ?
#
loop_
_entity_poly.entity_id
_entity_poly.type
_entity_poly.pdbx_seq_one_letter_code
_entity_poly.pdbx_strand_id
1 'polypeptide(L)'
;GNVGVVGSGSITQMTVTIAGINSCTNAEPTHDGYDAESDDALRERYYIALRTPPSSGNKYSYQNWALEVEGVGAAEVFPLAHGENTVDVVIIDSEMHPASSQLVTTVQAYIDPDSSGKGEGTAPMGAHCYVSAAEALNIDITVKLTISGTQTETEAAVKEAIKKYLASIAFTGENVSYAQVGNAIIDTAGVIDYENLTVNSGTANISVADRKVAVLGTVVFTYA
;
A
#
# COMPACT_ATOMS: atom_id res chain seq x y z
N GLY A 1 -13.28 6.83 6.11
CA GLY A 1 -12.92 6.10 4.92
C GLY A 1 -12.22 6.97 3.87
N ASN A 2 -11.86 6.42 2.75
CA ASN A 2 -11.19 7.10 1.64
C ASN A 2 -11.93 8.33 1.12
N VAL A 3 -13.25 8.37 1.23
CA VAL A 3 -14.07 9.54 0.89
C VAL A 3 -13.65 10.79 1.69
N GLY A 4 -13.05 10.61 2.85
CA GLY A 4 -12.52 11.71 3.67
C GLY A 4 -11.12 12.19 3.27
N VAL A 5 -10.47 11.55 2.30
CA VAL A 5 -9.17 11.97 1.76
C VAL A 5 -9.42 13.03 0.71
N VAL A 6 -9.13 14.28 1.04
CA VAL A 6 -9.42 15.44 0.18
C VAL A 6 -8.18 16.33 0.06
N GLY A 7 -8.09 17.02 -1.08
CA GLY A 7 -6.98 17.94 -1.35
C GLY A 7 -6.95 19.16 -0.41
N SER A 8 -5.85 19.89 -0.41
CA SER A 8 -5.71 21.17 0.29
C SER A 8 -6.81 22.13 -0.13
N GLY A 9 -7.39 22.86 0.81
CA GLY A 9 -8.44 23.85 0.58
C GLY A 9 -9.84 23.27 0.26
N SER A 10 -10.01 21.96 0.29
CA SER A 10 -11.31 21.31 -0.06
C SER A 10 -12.33 21.39 1.08
N ILE A 11 -11.90 21.51 2.31
CA ILE A 11 -12.78 21.64 3.48
C ILE A 11 -13.12 23.11 3.65
N THR A 12 -14.32 23.51 3.23
CA THR A 12 -14.76 24.92 3.24
C THR A 12 -15.99 25.17 4.09
N GLN A 13 -16.59 24.12 4.65
CA GLN A 13 -17.82 24.23 5.45
C GLN A 13 -17.66 23.54 6.79
N MET A 14 -18.24 24.13 7.82
CA MET A 14 -18.37 23.53 9.15
C MET A 14 -19.75 22.89 9.28
N THR A 15 -19.82 21.71 9.87
CA THR A 15 -21.07 21.02 10.18
C THR A 15 -21.90 21.70 11.28
N VAL A 16 -21.24 22.48 12.13
CA VAL A 16 -21.84 23.22 13.22
C VAL A 16 -21.35 24.67 13.18
N THR A 17 -22.25 25.62 13.25
CA THR A 17 -21.88 27.04 13.33
C THR A 17 -21.29 27.37 14.70
N ILE A 18 -20.07 27.89 14.73
CA ILE A 18 -19.38 28.32 15.94
C ILE A 18 -19.30 29.84 15.91
N ALA A 19 -19.80 30.48 16.96
CA ALA A 19 -19.81 31.95 17.07
C ALA A 19 -18.40 32.52 16.99
N GLY A 20 -18.18 33.47 16.08
CA GLY A 20 -16.88 34.09 15.84
C GLY A 20 -15.98 33.40 14.81
N ILE A 21 -16.37 32.24 14.25
CA ILE A 21 -15.66 31.57 13.15
C ILE A 21 -16.52 31.69 11.89
N ASN A 22 -15.98 32.36 10.86
CA ASN A 22 -16.68 32.62 9.61
C ASN A 22 -16.27 31.71 8.45
N SER A 23 -15.12 31.04 8.55
CA SER A 23 -14.62 30.13 7.52
C SER A 23 -13.71 29.07 8.13
N CYS A 24 -13.58 27.95 7.47
CA CYS A 24 -12.60 26.91 7.76
C CYS A 24 -11.93 26.47 6.46
N THR A 25 -10.71 25.97 6.57
CA THR A 25 -9.99 25.35 5.45
C THR A 25 -8.96 24.38 5.99
N ASN A 26 -8.60 23.37 5.20
CA ASN A 26 -7.44 22.53 5.47
C ASN A 26 -6.25 23.07 4.66
N ALA A 27 -5.17 23.43 5.32
CA ALA A 27 -3.95 23.93 4.67
C ALA A 27 -3.26 22.84 3.85
N GLU A 28 -3.23 21.62 4.39
CA GLU A 28 -2.64 20.44 3.76
C GLU A 28 -3.74 19.45 3.31
N PRO A 29 -3.46 18.59 2.31
CA PRO A 29 -4.36 17.47 2.00
C PRO A 29 -4.59 16.60 3.24
N THR A 30 -5.80 16.05 3.38
CA THR A 30 -6.03 15.01 4.39
C THR A 30 -5.49 13.68 3.87
N HIS A 31 -5.03 12.80 4.76
CA HIS A 31 -4.47 11.48 4.44
C HIS A 31 -4.93 10.46 5.49
N ASP A 32 -4.56 9.18 5.27
CA ASP A 32 -4.85 8.07 6.18
C ASP A 32 -6.35 7.86 6.44
N GLY A 33 -7.18 8.13 5.42
CA GLY A 33 -8.59 7.77 5.44
C GLY A 33 -8.80 6.39 4.84
N TYR A 34 -9.03 5.37 5.69
CA TYR A 34 -9.21 3.98 5.26
C TYR A 34 -10.68 3.58 5.26
N ASP A 35 -11.08 2.74 4.30
CA ASP A 35 -12.40 2.13 4.29
C ASP A 35 -12.44 0.92 5.24
N ALA A 36 -13.65 0.45 5.54
CA ALA A 36 -13.80 -0.75 6.35
C ALA A 36 -13.11 -1.95 5.69
N GLU A 37 -12.46 -2.78 6.51
CA GLU A 37 -11.83 -4.00 6.05
C GLU A 37 -12.85 -4.88 5.31
N SER A 38 -12.49 -5.39 4.14
CA SER A 38 -13.35 -6.32 3.39
C SER A 38 -13.36 -7.70 4.04
N ASP A 39 -14.41 -8.48 3.78
CA ASP A 39 -14.50 -9.86 4.27
C ASP A 39 -13.35 -10.75 3.78
N ASP A 40 -12.83 -10.48 2.59
CA ASP A 40 -11.70 -11.22 2.04
C ASP A 40 -10.40 -10.84 2.74
N ALA A 41 -10.16 -9.56 3.02
CA ALA A 41 -9.00 -9.10 3.80
C ALA A 41 -9.04 -9.64 5.25
N LEU A 42 -10.23 -9.61 5.89
CA LEU A 42 -10.45 -10.19 7.21
C LEU A 42 -10.16 -11.70 7.22
N ARG A 43 -10.62 -12.41 6.19
CA ARG A 43 -10.39 -13.86 6.04
C ARG A 43 -8.91 -14.17 5.85
N GLU A 44 -8.21 -13.40 5.04
CA GLU A 44 -6.77 -13.56 4.83
C GLU A 44 -5.99 -13.31 6.14
N ARG A 45 -6.29 -12.23 6.85
CA ARG A 45 -5.71 -11.93 8.16
C ARG A 45 -5.99 -13.05 9.18
N TYR A 46 -7.19 -13.61 9.19
CA TYR A 46 -7.54 -14.75 10.03
C TYR A 46 -6.70 -15.99 9.68
N TYR A 47 -6.52 -16.31 8.40
CA TYR A 47 -5.67 -17.42 7.98
C TYR A 47 -4.20 -17.19 8.29
N ILE A 48 -3.70 -15.98 8.17
CA ILE A 48 -2.35 -15.63 8.60
C ILE A 48 -2.19 -15.92 10.09
N ALA A 49 -3.10 -15.45 10.93
CA ALA A 49 -3.06 -15.68 12.37
C ALA A 49 -3.08 -17.18 12.75
N LEU A 50 -3.84 -17.99 12.00
CA LEU A 50 -3.89 -19.44 12.22
C LEU A 50 -2.61 -20.17 11.77
N ARG A 51 -2.04 -19.79 10.65
CA ARG A 51 -0.87 -20.45 10.05
C ARG A 51 0.45 -20.02 10.67
N THR A 52 0.47 -18.83 11.23
CA THR A 52 1.65 -18.19 11.81
C THR A 52 1.41 -17.78 13.26
N PRO A 53 1.23 -18.76 14.19
CA PRO A 53 0.93 -18.43 15.57
C PRO A 53 2.06 -17.60 16.17
N PRO A 54 1.76 -16.43 16.75
CA PRO A 54 2.75 -15.61 17.42
C PRO A 54 3.22 -16.36 18.69
N SER A 55 4.53 -16.47 18.84
CA SER A 55 5.12 -17.04 20.05
C SER A 55 6.30 -16.19 20.50
N SER A 56 6.18 -15.56 21.67
CA SER A 56 7.29 -14.91 22.39
C SER A 56 8.19 -13.98 21.55
N GLY A 57 7.62 -13.19 20.62
CA GLY A 57 8.37 -12.22 19.82
C GLY A 57 9.12 -12.82 18.63
N ASN A 58 8.58 -13.87 18.02
CA ASN A 58 9.10 -14.38 16.76
C ASN A 58 8.76 -13.43 15.58
N LYS A 59 9.29 -13.70 14.37
CA LYS A 59 9.01 -12.91 13.15
C LYS A 59 7.51 -12.64 12.94
N TYR A 60 6.69 -13.65 13.16
CA TYR A 60 5.24 -13.57 12.97
C TYR A 60 4.55 -12.72 14.04
N SER A 61 5.11 -12.64 15.25
CA SER A 61 4.58 -11.73 16.28
C SER A 61 4.67 -10.28 15.81
N TYR A 62 5.84 -9.85 15.31
CA TYR A 62 6.01 -8.48 14.79
C TYR A 62 5.12 -8.18 13.61
N GLN A 63 4.95 -9.15 12.70
CA GLN A 63 4.03 -9.01 11.57
C GLN A 63 2.59 -8.84 12.04
N ASN A 64 2.13 -9.67 12.98
CA ASN A 64 0.77 -9.59 13.51
C ASN A 64 0.54 -8.28 14.27
N TRP A 65 1.47 -7.83 15.10
CA TRP A 65 1.36 -6.55 15.81
C TRP A 65 1.28 -5.36 14.84
N ALA A 66 2.05 -5.39 13.75
CA ALA A 66 1.91 -4.35 12.74
C ALA A 66 0.51 -4.37 12.11
N LEU A 67 -0.04 -5.55 11.80
CA LEU A 67 -1.37 -5.73 11.20
C LEU A 67 -2.54 -5.42 12.16
N GLU A 68 -2.30 -5.36 13.48
CA GLU A 68 -3.29 -4.92 14.47
C GLU A 68 -3.54 -3.41 14.42
N VAL A 69 -2.60 -2.65 13.87
CA VAL A 69 -2.74 -1.19 13.74
C VAL A 69 -3.60 -0.87 12.51
N GLU A 70 -4.69 -0.12 12.75
CA GLU A 70 -5.58 0.30 11.67
C GLU A 70 -4.83 1.07 10.59
N GLY A 71 -5.07 0.72 9.34
CA GLY A 71 -4.43 1.32 8.18
C GLY A 71 -3.24 0.54 7.63
N VAL A 72 -2.71 -0.45 8.34
CA VAL A 72 -1.67 -1.34 7.81
C VAL A 72 -2.31 -2.44 6.97
N GLY A 73 -1.92 -2.54 5.71
CA GLY A 73 -2.39 -3.57 4.79
C GLY A 73 -1.53 -4.83 4.80
N ALA A 74 -0.20 -4.65 4.85
CA ALA A 74 0.74 -5.76 5.01
C ALA A 74 2.04 -5.28 5.67
N ALA A 75 2.78 -6.25 6.22
CA ALA A 75 4.06 -5.99 6.88
C ALA A 75 5.08 -7.08 6.54
N GLU A 76 6.32 -6.68 6.34
CA GLU A 76 7.46 -7.55 6.16
C GLU A 76 8.47 -7.35 7.31
N VAL A 77 9.03 -8.44 7.83
CA VAL A 77 9.88 -8.40 9.02
C VAL A 77 11.28 -8.92 8.68
N PHE A 78 12.28 -8.09 8.96
CA PHE A 78 13.68 -8.38 8.72
C PHE A 78 14.45 -8.44 10.05
N PRO A 79 14.79 -9.63 10.53
CA PRO A 79 15.58 -9.76 11.77
C PRO A 79 17.03 -9.35 11.54
N LEU A 80 17.65 -8.81 12.59
CA LEU A 80 19.09 -8.48 12.64
C LEU A 80 19.57 -7.43 11.62
N ALA A 81 18.67 -6.62 11.08
CA ALA A 81 19.00 -5.65 10.03
C ALA A 81 19.99 -4.56 10.48
N HIS A 82 20.02 -4.23 11.78
CA HIS A 82 20.93 -3.27 12.40
C HIS A 82 21.88 -3.92 13.41
N GLY A 83 22.05 -5.24 13.36
CA GLY A 83 22.86 -6.01 14.30
C GLY A 83 22.06 -6.82 15.31
N GLU A 84 22.71 -7.27 16.37
CA GLU A 84 22.07 -8.11 17.39
C GLU A 84 20.90 -7.40 18.09
N ASN A 85 19.88 -8.17 18.42
CA ASN A 85 18.65 -7.70 19.09
C ASN A 85 17.85 -6.64 18.32
N THR A 86 18.02 -6.54 17.00
CA THR A 86 17.26 -5.60 16.17
C THR A 86 16.29 -6.31 15.24
N VAL A 87 15.14 -5.68 15.00
CA VAL A 87 14.11 -6.14 14.09
C VAL A 87 13.60 -4.96 13.29
N ASP A 88 13.64 -5.06 11.95
CA ASP A 88 12.97 -4.08 11.09
C ASP A 88 11.59 -4.61 10.70
N VAL A 89 10.61 -3.73 10.75
CA VAL A 89 9.26 -3.96 10.27
C VAL A 89 8.98 -2.95 9.17
N VAL A 90 8.85 -3.43 7.94
CA VAL A 90 8.51 -2.61 6.77
C VAL A 90 7.02 -2.75 6.50
N ILE A 91 6.30 -1.65 6.46
CA ILE A 91 4.85 -1.64 6.32
C ILE A 91 4.39 -0.96 5.04
N ILE A 92 3.24 -1.40 4.55
CA ILE A 92 2.43 -0.75 3.52
C ILE A 92 1.03 -0.49 4.07
N ASP A 93 0.34 0.47 3.48
CA ASP A 93 -1.01 0.84 3.90
C ASP A 93 -2.07 -0.16 3.39
N SER A 94 -3.32 0.03 3.78
CA SER A 94 -4.45 -0.83 3.39
C SER A 94 -4.76 -0.82 1.89
N GLU A 95 -4.20 0.12 1.13
CA GLU A 95 -4.28 0.18 -0.34
C GLU A 95 -3.05 -0.41 -1.03
N MET A 96 -2.18 -1.06 -0.25
CA MET A 96 -0.92 -1.67 -0.72
C MET A 96 0.07 -0.65 -1.30
N HIS A 97 0.03 0.59 -0.80
CA HIS A 97 1.01 1.63 -1.11
C HIS A 97 2.00 1.82 0.06
N PRO A 98 3.12 2.52 -0.15
CA PRO A 98 4.00 2.91 0.94
C PRO A 98 3.24 3.63 2.05
N ALA A 99 3.43 3.19 3.30
CA ALA A 99 2.77 3.77 4.45
C ALA A 99 3.14 5.25 4.64
N SER A 100 2.20 6.05 5.11
CA SER A 100 2.47 7.44 5.48
C SER A 100 3.41 7.51 6.70
N SER A 101 4.09 8.65 6.87
CA SER A 101 4.95 8.88 8.03
C SER A 101 4.17 8.81 9.36
N GLN A 102 2.90 9.23 9.33
CA GLN A 102 2.03 9.15 10.49
C GLN A 102 1.70 7.71 10.87
N LEU A 103 1.38 6.87 9.87
CA LEU A 103 1.11 5.45 10.10
C LEU A 103 2.36 4.74 10.63
N VAL A 104 3.54 5.02 10.06
CA VAL A 104 4.82 4.50 10.56
C VAL A 104 5.03 4.88 12.03
N THR A 105 4.80 6.15 12.40
CA THR A 105 4.93 6.61 13.78
C THR A 105 3.95 5.89 14.72
N THR A 106 2.73 5.66 14.28
CA THR A 106 1.70 4.96 15.08
C THR A 106 2.10 3.51 15.31
N VAL A 107 2.54 2.80 14.27
CA VAL A 107 3.02 1.40 14.38
C VAL A 107 4.27 1.31 15.24
N GLN A 108 5.21 2.26 15.08
CA GLN A 108 6.42 2.32 15.90
C GLN A 108 6.09 2.46 17.38
N ALA A 109 5.20 3.40 17.71
CA ALA A 109 4.77 3.61 19.10
C ALA A 109 4.02 2.41 19.69
N TYR A 110 3.32 1.63 18.87
CA TYR A 110 2.62 0.43 19.29
C TYR A 110 3.56 -0.76 19.55
N ILE A 111 4.57 -0.95 18.67
CA ILE A 111 5.47 -2.10 18.77
C ILE A 111 6.61 -1.81 19.77
N ASP A 112 7.37 -0.76 19.58
CA ASP A 112 8.51 -0.39 20.43
C ASP A 112 8.69 1.13 20.40
N PRO A 113 8.14 1.87 21.35
CA PRO A 113 8.27 3.32 21.42
C PRO A 113 9.74 3.76 21.37
N ASP A 114 10.05 4.65 20.42
CA ASP A 114 11.39 5.23 20.21
C ASP A 114 12.48 4.19 19.88
N SER A 115 12.11 2.98 19.44
CA SER A 115 13.05 1.85 19.24
C SER A 115 13.91 1.58 20.48
N SER A 116 13.33 1.79 21.64
CA SER A 116 14.06 1.83 22.92
C SER A 116 14.46 0.45 23.46
N GLY A 117 13.77 -0.61 23.01
CA GLY A 117 13.96 -1.98 23.53
C GLY A 117 13.59 -2.14 25.02
N LYS A 118 12.86 -1.20 25.61
CA LYS A 118 12.49 -1.23 27.03
C LYS A 118 11.30 -2.14 27.33
N GLY A 119 10.60 -2.63 26.29
CA GLY A 119 9.37 -3.41 26.46
C GLY A 119 8.18 -2.58 26.92
N GLU A 120 8.13 -1.32 26.54
CA GLU A 120 7.01 -0.41 26.83
C GLU A 120 5.87 -0.54 25.81
N GLY A 121 6.13 -1.18 24.66
CA GLY A 121 5.14 -1.57 23.66
C GLY A 121 4.86 -3.07 23.68
N THR A 122 4.54 -3.64 22.51
CA THR A 122 4.28 -5.08 22.35
C THR A 122 5.55 -5.91 22.17
N ALA A 123 6.66 -5.26 21.76
CA ALA A 123 7.96 -5.93 21.59
C ALA A 123 8.55 -6.34 22.96
N PRO A 124 9.22 -7.52 23.02
CA PRO A 124 9.86 -7.98 24.25
C PRO A 124 11.03 -7.08 24.65
N MET A 125 11.30 -6.99 25.96
CA MET A 125 12.44 -6.26 26.49
C MET A 125 13.76 -6.75 25.86
N GLY A 126 14.60 -5.81 25.46
CA GLY A 126 15.89 -6.06 24.82
C GLY A 126 15.84 -6.21 23.30
N ALA A 127 14.64 -6.21 22.69
CA ALA A 127 14.49 -6.20 21.24
C ALA A 127 14.19 -4.77 20.77
N HIS A 128 15.07 -4.24 19.93
CA HIS A 128 14.91 -2.92 19.31
C HIS A 128 14.18 -3.07 17.99
N CYS A 129 12.96 -2.53 17.88
CA CYS A 129 12.17 -2.57 16.66
C CYS A 129 12.26 -1.23 15.92
N TYR A 130 12.51 -1.30 14.63
CA TYR A 130 12.51 -0.15 13.73
C TYR A 130 11.40 -0.33 12.70
N VAL A 131 10.45 0.59 12.66
CA VAL A 131 9.36 0.56 11.69
C VAL A 131 9.65 1.56 10.58
N SER A 132 9.47 1.13 9.34
CA SER A 132 9.63 1.98 8.16
C SER A 132 8.55 1.71 7.12
N ALA A 133 8.28 2.69 6.27
CA ALA A 133 7.48 2.47 5.08
C ALA A 133 8.26 1.69 4.02
N ALA A 134 7.58 0.88 3.21
CA ALA A 134 8.17 0.32 2.01
C ALA A 134 8.60 1.43 1.04
N GLU A 135 9.62 1.17 0.23
CA GLU A 135 9.98 2.05 -0.87
C GLU A 135 9.09 1.79 -2.10
N ALA A 136 8.58 2.84 -2.72
CA ALA A 136 7.82 2.72 -3.96
C ALA A 136 8.72 2.29 -5.13
N LEU A 137 8.32 1.23 -5.82
CA LEU A 137 8.85 0.88 -7.13
C LEU A 137 7.81 1.27 -8.18
N ASN A 138 8.01 2.40 -8.84
CA ASN A 138 7.08 2.88 -9.86
C ASN A 138 7.10 1.98 -11.09
N ILE A 139 5.93 1.55 -11.52
CA ILE A 139 5.72 0.74 -12.72
C ILE A 139 5.09 1.62 -13.79
N ASP A 140 5.94 2.13 -14.69
CA ASP A 140 5.53 2.96 -15.81
C ASP A 140 5.09 2.08 -16.97
N ILE A 141 3.96 2.42 -17.58
CA ILE A 141 3.35 1.61 -18.64
C ILE A 141 3.08 2.48 -19.86
N THR A 142 3.47 1.98 -21.03
CA THR A 142 3.07 2.56 -22.32
C THR A 142 2.38 1.48 -23.12
N VAL A 143 1.19 1.80 -23.66
CA VAL A 143 0.40 0.84 -24.42
C VAL A 143 -0.44 1.54 -25.48
N LYS A 144 -0.62 0.88 -26.63
CA LYS A 144 -1.57 1.30 -27.67
C LYS A 144 -2.82 0.44 -27.54
N LEU A 145 -3.98 1.11 -27.35
CA LEU A 145 -5.27 0.43 -27.13
C LEU A 145 -6.16 0.51 -28.37
N THR A 146 -6.86 -0.59 -28.64
CA THR A 146 -8.08 -0.62 -29.46
C THR A 146 -9.26 -0.77 -28.51
N ILE A 147 -10.16 0.20 -28.51
CA ILE A 147 -11.26 0.28 -27.52
C ILE A 147 -12.64 0.34 -28.19
N SER A 148 -13.67 -0.11 -27.46
CA SER A 148 -15.08 -0.06 -27.88
C SER A 148 -15.91 0.98 -27.11
N GLY A 149 -15.32 1.63 -26.10
CA GLY A 149 -15.99 2.58 -25.20
C GLY A 149 -15.41 3.99 -25.27
N THR A 150 -15.71 4.81 -24.26
CA THR A 150 -15.11 6.13 -24.13
C THR A 150 -13.67 6.01 -23.61
N GLN A 151 -12.76 6.82 -24.15
CA GLN A 151 -11.35 6.80 -23.76
C GLN A 151 -11.19 6.99 -22.24
N THR A 152 -11.82 8.01 -21.68
CA THR A 152 -11.67 8.36 -20.26
C THR A 152 -12.08 7.23 -19.31
N GLU A 153 -13.22 6.58 -19.59
CA GLU A 153 -13.69 5.46 -18.76
C GLU A 153 -12.80 4.24 -18.89
N THR A 154 -12.40 3.91 -20.13
CA THR A 154 -11.51 2.76 -20.38
C THR A 154 -10.13 2.97 -19.75
N GLU A 155 -9.54 4.17 -19.87
CA GLU A 155 -8.27 4.50 -19.22
C GLU A 155 -8.34 4.35 -17.70
N ALA A 156 -9.41 4.85 -17.08
CA ALA A 156 -9.59 4.72 -15.64
C ALA A 156 -9.73 3.25 -15.22
N ALA A 157 -10.50 2.46 -15.97
CA ALA A 157 -10.69 1.03 -15.70
C ALA A 157 -9.39 0.24 -15.87
N VAL A 158 -8.59 0.52 -16.92
CA VAL A 158 -7.28 -0.12 -17.12
C VAL A 158 -6.32 0.23 -15.98
N LYS A 159 -6.23 1.50 -15.58
CA LYS A 159 -5.40 1.91 -14.44
C LYS A 159 -5.79 1.16 -13.17
N GLU A 160 -7.09 1.04 -12.92
CA GLU A 160 -7.59 0.35 -11.73
C GLU A 160 -7.32 -1.16 -11.77
N ALA A 161 -7.47 -1.81 -12.94
CA ALA A 161 -7.13 -3.21 -13.10
C ALA A 161 -5.64 -3.48 -12.85
N ILE A 162 -4.76 -2.60 -13.34
CA ILE A 162 -3.31 -2.72 -13.10
C ILE A 162 -2.99 -2.49 -11.62
N LYS A 163 -3.56 -1.48 -10.96
CA LYS A 163 -3.39 -1.25 -9.51
C LYS A 163 -3.80 -2.48 -8.71
N LYS A 164 -4.95 -3.07 -9.03
CA LYS A 164 -5.42 -4.29 -8.37
C LYS A 164 -4.44 -5.45 -8.54
N TYR A 165 -3.87 -5.61 -9.73
CA TYR A 165 -2.84 -6.62 -9.96
C TYR A 165 -1.58 -6.33 -9.11
N LEU A 166 -1.06 -5.10 -9.11
CA LEU A 166 0.12 -4.73 -8.33
C LEU A 166 -0.11 -4.91 -6.82
N ALA A 167 -1.29 -4.54 -6.33
CA ALA A 167 -1.69 -4.76 -4.94
C ALA A 167 -1.71 -6.26 -4.58
N SER A 168 -2.13 -7.14 -5.49
CA SER A 168 -2.20 -8.58 -5.24
C SER A 168 -0.84 -9.26 -5.07
N ILE A 169 0.24 -8.65 -5.57
CA ILE A 169 1.61 -9.17 -5.44
C ILE A 169 2.43 -8.44 -4.36
N ALA A 170 1.84 -7.47 -3.66
CA ALA A 170 2.54 -6.71 -2.63
C ALA A 170 3.02 -7.62 -1.49
N PHE A 171 4.31 -7.58 -1.17
CA PHE A 171 4.96 -8.40 -0.15
C PHE A 171 4.78 -9.92 -0.29
N THR A 172 4.46 -10.41 -1.48
CA THR A 172 4.41 -11.87 -1.76
C THR A 172 5.76 -12.45 -2.17
N GLY A 173 6.75 -11.61 -2.47
CA GLY A 173 8.03 -11.99 -3.06
C GLY A 173 7.95 -12.24 -4.56
N GLU A 174 6.82 -11.94 -5.19
CA GLU A 174 6.64 -12.09 -6.63
C GLU A 174 7.15 -10.87 -7.39
N ASN A 175 7.63 -11.11 -8.61
CA ASN A 175 8.01 -10.05 -9.54
C ASN A 175 6.79 -9.53 -10.31
N VAL A 176 6.84 -8.26 -10.75
CA VAL A 176 5.82 -7.75 -11.67
C VAL A 176 5.96 -8.49 -13.00
N SER A 177 4.97 -9.30 -13.33
CA SER A 177 4.95 -10.08 -14.57
C SER A 177 4.44 -9.22 -15.73
N TYR A 178 5.25 -9.09 -16.78
CA TYR A 178 4.85 -8.42 -18.03
C TYR A 178 3.57 -9.01 -18.61
N ALA A 179 3.45 -10.34 -18.60
CA ALA A 179 2.27 -11.04 -19.12
C ALA A 179 1.01 -10.76 -18.29
N GLN A 180 1.14 -10.68 -16.96
CA GLN A 180 0.00 -10.36 -16.09
C GLN A 180 -0.45 -8.90 -16.22
N VAL A 181 0.47 -7.97 -16.46
CA VAL A 181 0.10 -6.59 -16.83
C VAL A 181 -0.71 -6.59 -18.13
N GLY A 182 -0.26 -7.33 -19.16
CA GLY A 182 -1.00 -7.48 -20.40
C GLY A 182 -2.38 -8.12 -20.20
N ASN A 183 -2.47 -9.12 -19.33
CA ASN A 183 -3.74 -9.76 -18.98
C ASN A 183 -4.70 -8.78 -18.27
N ALA A 184 -4.21 -8.00 -17.31
CA ALA A 184 -5.01 -6.97 -16.64
C ALA A 184 -5.55 -5.92 -17.60
N ILE A 185 -4.79 -5.59 -18.66
CA ILE A 185 -5.24 -4.64 -19.69
C ILE A 185 -6.33 -5.29 -20.57
N ILE A 186 -6.10 -6.47 -21.11
CA ILE A 186 -7.04 -7.11 -22.07
C ILE A 186 -8.35 -7.53 -21.40
N ASP A 187 -8.31 -7.92 -20.13
CA ASP A 187 -9.50 -8.29 -19.36
C ASP A 187 -10.35 -7.09 -18.93
N THR A 188 -9.87 -5.85 -19.18
CA THR A 188 -10.61 -4.65 -18.82
C THR A 188 -11.76 -4.41 -19.77
N ALA A 189 -12.97 -4.16 -19.22
CA ALA A 189 -14.14 -3.85 -20.01
C ALA A 189 -13.91 -2.61 -20.90
N GLY A 190 -14.24 -2.72 -22.18
CA GLY A 190 -14.04 -1.67 -23.16
C GLY A 190 -12.73 -1.76 -23.95
N VAL A 191 -11.78 -2.61 -23.54
CA VAL A 191 -10.60 -2.94 -24.33
C VAL A 191 -10.92 -4.10 -25.28
N ILE A 192 -10.63 -3.92 -26.57
CA ILE A 192 -10.76 -4.98 -27.59
C ILE A 192 -9.42 -5.66 -27.82
N ASP A 193 -8.36 -4.84 -27.91
CA ASP A 193 -6.99 -5.34 -28.17
C ASP A 193 -5.98 -4.31 -27.69
N TYR A 194 -4.72 -4.73 -27.53
CA TYR A 194 -3.62 -3.84 -27.25
C TYR A 194 -2.36 -4.20 -28.05
N GLU A 195 -1.56 -3.20 -28.35
CA GLU A 195 -0.27 -3.32 -29.06
C GLU A 195 0.82 -2.53 -28.33
N ASN A 196 2.06 -2.87 -28.60
CA ASN A 196 3.24 -2.09 -28.17
C ASN A 196 3.30 -1.86 -26.65
N LEU A 197 2.81 -2.83 -25.86
CA LEU A 197 2.93 -2.75 -24.40
C LEU A 197 4.41 -2.71 -24.00
N THR A 198 4.76 -1.74 -23.16
CA THR A 198 6.03 -1.72 -22.44
C THR A 198 5.80 -1.46 -20.96
N VAL A 199 6.62 -2.08 -20.12
CA VAL A 199 6.65 -1.91 -18.66
C VAL A 199 8.06 -1.44 -18.30
N ASN A 200 8.19 -0.24 -17.71
CA ASN A 200 9.46 0.45 -17.49
C ASN A 200 10.34 0.46 -18.74
N SER A 201 9.73 0.80 -19.90
CA SER A 201 10.36 0.84 -21.22
C SER A 201 10.90 -0.50 -21.75
N GLY A 202 10.54 -1.62 -21.13
CA GLY A 202 10.93 -2.98 -21.53
C GLY A 202 9.73 -3.91 -21.72
N THR A 203 10.04 -5.16 -22.10
CA THR A 203 9.06 -6.24 -22.29
C THR A 203 9.35 -7.45 -21.39
N ALA A 204 10.17 -7.25 -20.37
CA ALA A 204 10.54 -8.27 -19.40
C ALA A 204 9.83 -8.03 -18.04
N ASN A 205 9.79 -9.07 -17.21
CA ASN A 205 9.33 -8.97 -15.84
C ASN A 205 10.22 -8.01 -15.04
N ILE A 206 9.62 -7.24 -14.13
CA ILE A 206 10.35 -6.32 -13.25
C ILE A 206 10.53 -6.98 -11.89
N SER A 207 11.77 -7.07 -11.44
CA SER A 207 12.09 -7.61 -10.11
C SER A 207 11.70 -6.61 -9.03
N VAL A 208 10.98 -7.09 -8.04
CA VAL A 208 10.66 -6.34 -6.82
C VAL A 208 11.63 -6.79 -5.74
N ALA A 209 12.52 -5.90 -5.34
CA ALA A 209 13.47 -6.19 -4.27
C ALA A 209 12.77 -6.15 -2.89
N ASP A 210 13.40 -6.77 -1.89
CA ASP A 210 12.99 -6.66 -0.48
C ASP A 210 12.77 -5.20 -0.09
N ARG A 211 11.82 -4.96 0.81
CA ARG A 211 11.47 -3.62 1.31
C ARG A 211 10.84 -2.68 0.27
N LYS A 212 10.54 -3.17 -0.93
CA LYS A 212 9.87 -2.39 -1.99
C LYS A 212 8.49 -2.92 -2.28
N VAL A 213 7.62 -2.00 -2.67
CA VAL A 213 6.29 -2.33 -3.18
C VAL A 213 6.12 -1.73 -4.57
N ALA A 214 5.62 -2.54 -5.50
CA ALA A 214 5.31 -2.09 -6.85
C ALA A 214 4.03 -1.24 -6.83
N VAL A 215 4.13 0.00 -7.31
CA VAL A 215 2.99 0.93 -7.42
C VAL A 215 2.84 1.40 -8.85
N LEU A 216 1.63 1.73 -9.26
CA LEU A 216 1.39 2.27 -10.60
C LEU A 216 2.05 3.64 -10.74
N GLY A 217 2.97 3.75 -11.68
CA GLY A 217 3.61 5.00 -12.07
C GLY A 217 2.83 5.72 -13.18
N THR A 218 3.56 6.25 -14.15
CA THR A 218 2.96 6.93 -15.30
C THR A 218 2.39 5.92 -16.29
N VAL A 219 1.15 6.15 -16.74
CA VAL A 219 0.55 5.34 -17.81
C VAL A 219 0.29 6.22 -19.02
N VAL A 220 0.92 5.85 -20.13
CA VAL A 220 0.77 6.53 -21.42
C VAL A 220 -0.07 5.67 -22.35
N PHE A 221 -1.23 6.17 -22.73
CA PHE A 221 -2.10 5.52 -23.69
C PHE A 221 -1.96 6.16 -25.07
N THR A 222 -1.96 5.34 -26.10
CA THR A 222 -2.15 5.73 -27.49
C THR A 222 -3.27 4.87 -28.08
N TYR A 223 -3.84 5.25 -29.20
CA TYR A 223 -5.02 4.60 -29.76
C TYR A 223 -4.79 4.16 -31.20
N ALA A 224 -5.46 3.08 -31.58
CA ALA A 224 -5.46 2.60 -32.96
C ALA A 224 -6.41 3.42 -33.83
#